data_b8ab872eba9aac7b86d1beced4e15a8f
#
_entry.id   b8ab872eba9aac7b86d1beced4e15a8f
#
_cell.length_a   1.000
_cell.length_b   1.000
_cell.length_c   1.000
_cell.angle_alpha   90.00
_cell.angle_beta   90.00
_cell.angle_gamma   90.00
#
_symmetry.space_group_name_H-M   'P 1'
#
loop_
_entity.id
_entity.type
_entity.pdbx_description
1 polymer ?
#
loop_
_entity_poly.entity_id
_entity_poly.type
_entity_poly.pdbx_seq_one_letter_code
_entity_poly.pdbx_strand_id
1 'polypeptide(L)'
;RDRLRSRGLGDVYKRQVSEEQYHSASHCKYLIQYHIIWCPKFRFSVLQGNVDIILKQILQKICNDYKYKIKALEVMPDHIHIFIDVPQTVAPCDVVRTLKSISAIELFKVFPKLKQFYAKCGVLWSRGYFVSTVGHISEATVIKYIEEQKNDK
;
A
#
# COMPACT_ATOMS: atom_id res chain seq x y z
N ARG A 1 21.25 -32.90 -6.29
CA ARG A 1 22.43 -32.07 -6.03
C ARG A 1 22.32 -30.66 -6.57
N ASP A 2 21.77 -30.47 -7.76
CA ASP A 2 21.54 -29.13 -8.34
C ASP A 2 20.51 -28.33 -7.57
N ARG A 3 19.52 -29.00 -6.98
CA ARG A 3 18.54 -28.37 -6.11
C ARG A 3 19.16 -27.79 -4.84
N LEU A 4 20.19 -28.45 -4.29
CA LEU A 4 20.87 -27.98 -3.09
C LEU A 4 21.79 -26.78 -3.38
N ARG A 5 22.39 -26.73 -4.55
CA ARG A 5 23.21 -25.59 -4.99
C ARG A 5 22.37 -24.35 -5.26
N SER A 6 21.24 -24.49 -5.95
CA SER A 6 20.36 -23.37 -6.22
C SER A 6 19.70 -22.83 -4.95
N ARG A 7 19.38 -23.70 -3.98
CA ARG A 7 18.90 -23.28 -2.66
C ARG A 7 19.96 -22.52 -1.88
N GLY A 8 21.22 -22.97 -1.91
CA GLY A 8 22.32 -22.30 -1.23
C GLY A 8 22.58 -20.91 -1.76
N LEU A 9 22.57 -20.74 -3.09
CA LEU A 9 22.74 -19.44 -3.73
C LEU A 9 21.54 -18.51 -3.49
N GLY A 10 20.35 -19.03 -3.52
CA GLY A 10 19.13 -18.28 -3.20
C GLY A 10 19.09 -17.85 -1.75
N ASP A 11 19.52 -18.71 -0.83
CA ASP A 11 19.54 -18.40 0.60
C ASP A 11 20.63 -17.38 0.95
N VAL A 12 21.80 -17.47 0.31
CA VAL A 12 22.87 -16.46 0.47
C VAL A 12 22.41 -15.11 -0.08
N TYR A 13 21.78 -15.10 -1.24
CA TYR A 13 21.23 -13.89 -1.83
C TYR A 13 20.16 -13.28 -0.95
N LYS A 14 19.24 -14.09 -0.43
CA LYS A 14 18.21 -13.65 0.52
C LYS A 14 18.83 -13.09 1.80
N ARG A 15 19.89 -13.71 2.33
CA ARG A 15 20.59 -13.20 3.52
C ARG A 15 21.24 -11.85 3.28
N GLN A 16 21.87 -11.67 2.13
CA GLN A 16 22.54 -10.40 1.79
C GLN A 16 21.57 -9.24 1.61
N VAL A 17 20.34 -9.53 1.14
CA VAL A 17 19.39 -8.48 0.78
C VAL A 17 18.42 -8.17 1.93
N SER A 18 18.26 -9.04 2.93
CA SER A 18 17.05 -8.97 3.71
C SER A 18 17.05 -9.46 5.16
N GLU A 19 18.20 -9.72 5.78
CA GLU A 19 18.15 -10.11 7.20
C GLU A 19 17.50 -9.02 8.08
N GLU A 20 17.62 -7.77 7.67
CA GLU A 20 17.00 -6.64 8.34
C GLU A 20 15.52 -6.43 7.98
N GLN A 21 15.01 -7.11 6.95
CA GLN A 21 13.65 -6.92 6.45
C GLN A 21 12.63 -7.91 7.01
N TYR A 22 13.09 -9.06 7.52
CA TYR A 22 12.19 -10.04 8.09
C TYR A 22 11.76 -9.67 9.49
N HIS A 23 10.49 -9.88 9.77
CA HIS A 23 9.95 -9.76 11.12
C HIS A 23 10.10 -11.07 11.87
N SER A 24 10.29 -10.96 13.17
CA SER A 24 10.36 -12.12 14.06
C SER A 24 9.13 -12.13 14.96
N ALA A 25 8.50 -13.28 15.05
CA ALA A 25 7.45 -13.55 16.02
C ALA A 25 7.85 -14.83 16.79
N SER A 26 7.05 -15.19 17.81
CA SER A 26 7.27 -16.43 18.54
C SER A 26 7.28 -17.61 17.57
N HIS A 27 8.41 -18.31 17.47
CA HIS A 27 8.59 -19.50 16.64
C HIS A 27 8.60 -19.27 15.12
N CYS A 28 8.63 -18.03 14.63
CA CYS A 28 8.68 -17.80 13.18
C CYS A 28 9.37 -16.49 12.80
N LYS A 29 9.82 -16.47 11.56
CA LYS A 29 10.18 -15.24 10.84
C LYS A 29 9.24 -15.09 9.66
N TYR A 30 8.81 -13.86 9.36
CA TYR A 30 7.90 -13.61 8.25
C TYR A 30 8.22 -12.30 7.56
N LEU A 31 7.80 -12.23 6.30
CA LEU A 31 7.80 -11.00 5.51
C LEU A 31 6.57 -11.05 4.62
N ILE A 32 5.58 -10.23 4.94
CA ILE A 32 4.31 -10.18 4.22
C ILE A 32 4.13 -8.77 3.70
N GLN A 33 4.11 -8.63 2.39
CA GLN A 33 4.05 -7.34 1.71
C GLN A 33 2.98 -7.39 0.65
N TYR A 34 2.23 -6.28 0.55
CA TYR A 34 1.16 -6.13 -0.43
C TYR A 34 1.36 -4.87 -1.25
N HIS A 35 1.15 -5.01 -2.54
CA HIS A 35 0.95 -3.90 -3.46
C HIS A 35 -0.56 -3.72 -3.63
N ILE A 36 -1.08 -2.55 -3.26
CA ILE A 36 -2.51 -2.26 -3.25
C ILE A 36 -2.77 -1.03 -4.12
N ILE A 37 -3.80 -1.13 -4.96
CA ILE A 37 -4.24 -0.03 -5.82
C ILE A 37 -5.74 0.15 -5.65
N TRP A 38 -6.19 1.38 -5.43
CA TRP A 38 -7.61 1.71 -5.45
C TRP A 38 -7.83 3.12 -5.98
N CYS A 39 -9.07 3.43 -6.30
CA CYS A 39 -9.40 4.72 -6.92
C CYS A 39 -10.63 5.36 -6.30
N PRO A 40 -10.77 6.68 -6.45
CA PRO A 40 -11.99 7.37 -6.08
C PRO A 40 -13.21 6.86 -6.85
N LYS A 41 -14.39 7.04 -6.26
CA LYS A 41 -15.65 6.67 -6.90
C LYS A 41 -15.78 7.35 -8.26
N PHE A 42 -16.17 6.60 -9.26
CA PHE A 42 -16.23 7.00 -10.67
C PHE A 42 -14.87 7.36 -11.29
N ARG A 43 -13.79 7.07 -10.57
CA ARG A 43 -12.41 7.37 -11.00
C ARG A 43 -12.18 8.84 -11.37
N PHE A 44 -12.88 9.74 -10.67
CA PHE A 44 -12.65 11.16 -10.84
C PHE A 44 -11.29 11.59 -10.32
N SER A 45 -10.70 12.60 -10.99
CA SER A 45 -9.37 13.12 -10.63
C SER A 45 -9.46 14.10 -9.46
N VAL A 46 -9.91 13.62 -8.30
CA VAL A 46 -10.10 14.44 -7.11
C VAL A 46 -8.91 14.46 -6.15
N LEU A 47 -7.92 13.59 -6.37
CA LEU A 47 -6.76 13.45 -5.49
C LEU A 47 -5.63 14.37 -5.97
N GLN A 48 -5.87 15.68 -6.01
CA GLN A 48 -4.88 16.64 -6.45
C GLN A 48 -5.03 17.95 -5.68
N GLY A 49 -4.12 18.89 -5.92
CA GLY A 49 -4.01 20.08 -5.10
C GLY A 49 -3.48 19.70 -3.73
N ASN A 50 -4.16 20.08 -2.67
CA ASN A 50 -3.76 19.75 -1.31
C ASN A 50 -4.29 18.38 -0.85
N VAL A 51 -5.22 17.78 -1.59
CA VAL A 51 -5.84 16.50 -1.22
C VAL A 51 -4.82 15.38 -1.19
N ASP A 52 -3.95 15.30 -2.19
CA ASP A 52 -2.90 14.29 -2.27
C ASP A 52 -1.92 14.36 -1.10
N ILE A 53 -1.52 15.55 -0.71
CA ILE A 53 -0.60 15.78 0.41
C ILE A 53 -1.23 15.32 1.73
N ILE A 54 -2.46 15.74 1.99
CA ILE A 54 -3.19 15.38 3.21
C ILE A 54 -3.49 13.88 3.23
N LEU A 55 -3.86 13.30 2.11
CA LEU A 55 -4.13 11.87 2.00
C LEU A 55 -2.89 11.04 2.35
N LYS A 56 -1.71 11.45 1.87
CA LYS A 56 -0.45 10.79 2.24
C LYS A 56 -0.21 10.82 3.75
N GLN A 57 -0.47 11.96 4.38
CA GLN A 57 -0.34 12.09 5.84
C GLN A 57 -1.34 11.19 6.57
N ILE A 58 -2.58 11.14 6.11
CA ILE A 58 -3.62 10.28 6.69
C ILE A 58 -3.22 8.81 6.58
N LEU A 59 -2.80 8.37 5.41
CA LEU A 59 -2.38 6.98 5.18
C LEU A 59 -1.16 6.62 6.03
N GLN A 60 -0.20 7.54 6.16
CA GLN A 60 0.96 7.33 7.02
C GLN A 60 0.54 7.14 8.48
N LYS A 61 -0.39 7.94 8.96
CA LYS A 61 -0.91 7.81 10.32
C LYS A 61 -1.65 6.49 10.53
N ILE A 62 -2.51 6.11 9.60
CA ILE A 62 -3.23 4.83 9.67
C ILE A 62 -2.24 3.67 9.75
N CYS A 63 -1.24 3.68 8.87
CA CYS A 63 -0.24 2.62 8.84
C CYS A 63 0.57 2.56 10.13
N ASN A 64 0.92 3.70 10.71
CA ASN A 64 1.61 3.73 12.00
C ASN A 64 0.73 3.14 13.11
N ASP A 65 -0.54 3.50 13.14
CA ASP A 65 -1.48 3.03 14.18
C ASP A 65 -1.72 1.52 14.10
N TYR A 66 -1.77 0.97 12.90
CA TYR A 66 -2.02 -0.46 12.67
C TYR A 66 -0.75 -1.28 12.49
N LYS A 67 0.43 -0.66 12.67
CA LYS A 67 1.74 -1.31 12.52
C LYS A 67 1.99 -1.85 11.11
N TYR A 68 1.46 -1.16 10.12
CA TYR A 68 1.82 -1.38 8.72
C TYR A 68 3.00 -0.47 8.38
N LYS A 69 3.99 -1.01 7.70
CA LYS A 69 5.14 -0.19 7.27
C LYS A 69 5.00 0.15 5.80
N ILE A 70 4.94 1.45 5.49
CA ILE A 70 4.89 1.91 4.11
C ILE A 70 6.28 1.82 3.50
N LYS A 71 6.39 1.07 2.41
CA LYS A 71 7.62 0.95 1.62
C LYS A 71 7.63 1.94 0.46
N ALA A 72 6.47 2.15 -0.16
CA ALA A 72 6.29 3.16 -1.20
C ALA A 72 4.83 3.61 -1.21
N LEU A 73 4.60 4.86 -1.53
CA LEU A 73 3.26 5.43 -1.61
C LEU A 73 3.24 6.50 -2.68
N GLU A 74 2.36 6.32 -3.67
CA GLU A 74 2.08 7.32 -4.69
C GLU A 74 0.59 7.60 -4.76
N VAL A 75 0.25 8.88 -4.72
CA VAL A 75 -1.12 9.35 -4.91
C VAL A 75 -1.17 10.05 -6.25
N MET A 76 -1.82 9.41 -7.21
CA MET A 76 -2.11 9.99 -8.51
C MET A 76 -3.47 10.71 -8.45
N PRO A 77 -3.79 11.58 -9.40
CA PRO A 77 -5.07 12.31 -9.35
C PRO A 77 -6.31 11.41 -9.26
N ASP A 78 -6.27 10.23 -9.88
CA ASP A 78 -7.42 9.33 -9.99
C ASP A 78 -7.18 7.94 -9.40
N HIS A 79 -6.06 7.70 -8.72
CA HIS A 79 -5.79 6.42 -8.06
C HIS A 79 -4.64 6.52 -7.08
N ILE A 80 -4.53 5.50 -6.25
CA ILE A 80 -3.48 5.37 -5.24
C ILE A 80 -2.75 4.06 -5.47
N HIS A 81 -1.42 4.11 -5.39
CA HIS A 81 -0.56 2.94 -5.28
C HIS A 81 0.11 2.96 -3.92
N ILE A 82 -0.03 1.88 -3.17
CA ILE A 82 0.67 1.73 -1.90
C ILE A 82 1.32 0.35 -1.82
N PHE A 83 2.56 0.34 -1.38
CA PHE A 83 3.32 -0.88 -1.11
C PHE A 83 3.64 -0.91 0.38
N ILE A 84 3.12 -1.93 1.08
CA ILE A 84 3.20 -2.00 2.54
C ILE A 84 3.66 -3.36 3.02
N ASP A 85 4.34 -3.34 4.15
CA ASP A 85 4.74 -4.49 4.94
C ASP A 85 3.75 -4.59 6.12
N VAL A 86 3.15 -5.76 6.33
CA VAL A 86 2.07 -5.94 7.30
C VAL A 86 2.35 -7.07 8.28
N PRO A 87 1.72 -7.06 9.47
CA PRO A 87 1.78 -8.20 10.39
C PRO A 87 1.20 -9.48 9.78
N GLN A 88 1.70 -10.62 10.21
CA GLN A 88 1.29 -11.93 9.68
C GLN A 88 -0.17 -12.29 10.02
N THR A 89 -0.77 -11.61 10.96
CA THR A 89 -2.12 -11.90 11.45
C THR A 89 -3.21 -11.19 10.68
N VAL A 90 -2.87 -10.38 9.67
CA VAL A 90 -3.83 -9.50 8.99
C VAL A 90 -4.08 -9.99 7.57
N ALA A 91 -5.34 -10.19 7.22
CA ALA A 91 -5.74 -10.56 5.86
C ALA A 91 -5.67 -9.34 4.91
N PRO A 92 -5.37 -9.55 3.62
CA PRO A 92 -5.30 -8.45 2.65
C PRO A 92 -6.57 -7.61 2.59
N CYS A 93 -7.74 -8.24 2.62
CA CYS A 93 -9.02 -7.53 2.58
C CYS A 93 -9.23 -6.64 3.80
N ASP A 94 -8.74 -7.05 4.96
CA ASP A 94 -8.83 -6.24 6.18
C ASP A 94 -7.91 -5.02 6.12
N VAL A 95 -6.72 -5.18 5.55
CA VAL A 95 -5.81 -4.06 5.31
C VAL A 95 -6.46 -3.03 4.39
N VAL A 96 -7.01 -3.47 3.28
CA VAL A 96 -7.67 -2.57 2.32
C VAL A 96 -8.88 -1.88 2.94
N ARG A 97 -9.69 -2.62 3.68
CA ARG A 97 -10.86 -2.06 4.37
C ARG A 97 -10.44 -0.96 5.36
N THR A 98 -9.43 -1.22 6.15
CA THR A 98 -8.89 -0.26 7.13
C THR A 98 -8.41 1.01 6.44
N LEU A 99 -7.58 0.86 5.41
CA LEU A 99 -7.04 2.01 4.68
C LEU A 99 -8.14 2.84 4.03
N LYS A 100 -9.08 2.20 3.36
CA LYS A 100 -10.15 2.88 2.63
C LYS A 100 -11.15 3.55 3.58
N SER A 101 -11.61 2.85 4.61
CA SER A 101 -12.65 3.39 5.49
C SER A 101 -12.16 4.58 6.31
N ILE A 102 -11.01 4.47 6.94
CA ILE A 102 -10.48 5.55 7.78
C ILE A 102 -10.06 6.74 6.92
N SER A 103 -9.40 6.51 5.79
CA SER A 103 -8.98 7.60 4.91
C SER A 103 -10.16 8.37 4.35
N ALA A 104 -11.26 7.71 4.01
CA ALA A 104 -12.47 8.37 3.53
C ALA A 104 -13.06 9.29 4.59
N ILE A 105 -13.20 8.80 5.82
CA ILE A 105 -13.74 9.58 6.93
C ILE A 105 -12.87 10.80 7.19
N GLU A 106 -11.56 10.61 7.29
CA GLU A 106 -10.63 11.69 7.61
C GLU A 106 -10.54 12.73 6.47
N LEU A 107 -10.52 12.28 5.21
CA LEU A 107 -10.51 13.20 4.06
C LEU A 107 -11.77 14.05 4.00
N PHE A 108 -12.93 13.47 4.24
CA PHE A 108 -14.19 14.21 4.23
C PHE A 108 -14.26 15.23 5.37
N LYS A 109 -13.61 14.99 6.50
CA LYS A 109 -13.51 15.96 7.59
C LYS A 109 -12.64 17.15 7.20
N VAL A 110 -11.52 16.91 6.55
CA VAL A 110 -10.57 17.96 6.16
C VAL A 110 -11.06 18.72 4.96
N PHE A 111 -11.74 18.05 4.03
CA PHE A 111 -12.23 18.65 2.78
C PHE A 111 -13.75 18.51 2.66
N PRO A 112 -14.53 19.41 3.30
CA PRO A 112 -15.98 19.38 3.20
C PRO A 112 -16.50 19.49 1.76
N LYS A 113 -15.79 20.20 0.90
CA LYS A 113 -16.14 20.30 -0.53
C LYS A 113 -16.06 18.97 -1.25
N LEU A 114 -15.10 18.13 -0.88
CA LEU A 114 -14.97 16.78 -1.42
C LEU A 114 -16.14 15.91 -0.99
N LYS A 115 -16.56 16.00 0.26
CA LYS A 115 -17.77 15.34 0.77
C LYS A 115 -19.00 15.78 0.01
N GLN A 116 -19.12 17.07 -0.24
CA GLN A 116 -20.25 17.65 -0.99
C GLN A 116 -20.25 17.17 -2.44
N PHE A 117 -19.07 17.05 -3.06
CA PHE A 117 -18.92 16.54 -4.43
C PHE A 117 -19.49 15.11 -4.56
N TYR A 118 -19.29 14.27 -3.55
CA TYR A 118 -19.79 12.90 -3.51
C TYR A 118 -21.09 12.73 -2.73
N ALA A 119 -21.84 13.83 -2.49
CA ALA A 119 -23.02 13.79 -1.62
C ALA A 119 -24.10 12.82 -2.10
N LYS A 120 -24.27 12.65 -3.41
CA LYS A 120 -25.31 11.76 -3.97
C LYS A 120 -25.06 10.29 -3.65
N CYS A 121 -23.82 9.83 -3.68
CA CYS A 121 -23.49 8.44 -3.37
C CYS A 121 -22.97 8.25 -1.94
N GLY A 122 -22.48 9.31 -1.30
CA GLY A 122 -22.01 9.29 0.08
C GLY A 122 -20.72 8.55 0.32
N VAL A 123 -19.98 8.13 -0.74
CA VAL A 123 -18.75 7.38 -0.62
C VAL A 123 -17.63 8.01 -1.44
N LEU A 124 -16.42 7.99 -0.90
CA LEU A 124 -15.24 8.52 -1.59
C LEU A 124 -14.64 7.52 -2.54
N TRP A 125 -14.47 6.28 -2.09
CA TRP A 125 -13.73 5.26 -2.83
C TRP A 125 -14.65 4.34 -3.63
N SER A 126 -14.18 3.93 -4.80
CA SER A 126 -14.79 2.84 -5.55
C SER A 126 -14.76 1.55 -4.73
N ARG A 127 -15.70 0.64 -4.95
CA ARG A 127 -15.76 -0.63 -4.24
C ARG A 127 -14.56 -1.53 -4.54
N GLY A 128 -14.06 -1.46 -5.76
CA GLY A 128 -12.98 -2.33 -6.21
C GLY A 128 -11.62 -1.92 -5.66
N TYR A 129 -10.70 -2.84 -5.71
CA TYR A 129 -9.29 -2.62 -5.44
C TYR A 129 -8.49 -3.76 -6.05
N PHE A 130 -7.20 -3.49 -6.27
CA PHE A 130 -6.25 -4.52 -6.67
C PHE A 130 -5.30 -4.77 -5.50
N VAL A 131 -5.02 -6.03 -5.20
CA VAL A 131 -4.01 -6.39 -4.22
C VAL A 131 -3.20 -7.56 -4.75
N SER A 132 -1.87 -7.46 -4.63
CA SER A 132 -0.97 -8.56 -4.94
C SER A 132 0.07 -8.70 -3.86
N THR A 133 0.55 -9.93 -3.67
CA THR A 133 1.72 -10.19 -2.85
C THR A 133 2.98 -9.91 -3.66
N VAL A 134 4.05 -9.56 -2.97
CA VAL A 134 5.32 -9.25 -3.59
C VAL A 134 6.39 -10.16 -3.01
N GLY A 135 7.12 -10.85 -3.89
CA GLY A 135 8.28 -11.64 -3.49
C GLY A 135 9.51 -10.74 -3.34
N HIS A 136 10.57 -11.28 -2.76
CA HIS A 136 11.81 -10.54 -2.48
C HIS A 136 12.38 -9.80 -3.69
N ILE A 137 12.42 -10.50 -4.82
CA ILE A 137 13.05 -9.96 -6.03
C ILE A 137 12.18 -8.85 -6.64
N SER A 138 10.87 -8.94 -6.45
CA SER A 138 9.94 -7.99 -7.03
C SER A 138 9.71 -6.74 -6.19
N GLU A 139 10.20 -6.67 -4.95
CA GLU A 139 10.06 -5.49 -4.09
C GLU A 139 10.65 -4.23 -4.74
N ALA A 140 11.93 -4.28 -5.11
CA ALA A 140 12.59 -3.15 -5.76
C ALA A 140 11.91 -2.77 -7.08
N THR A 141 11.45 -3.77 -7.84
CA THR A 141 10.74 -3.57 -9.09
C THR A 141 9.39 -2.86 -8.87
N VAL A 142 8.64 -3.26 -7.84
CA VAL A 142 7.36 -2.65 -7.51
C VAL A 142 7.54 -1.20 -7.05
N ILE A 143 8.50 -0.96 -6.17
CA ILE A 143 8.83 0.40 -5.71
C ILE A 143 9.18 1.29 -6.89
N LYS A 144 10.05 0.81 -7.77
CA LYS A 144 10.44 1.51 -8.98
C LYS A 144 9.23 1.80 -9.88
N TYR A 145 8.35 0.82 -10.06
CA TYR A 145 7.14 0.97 -10.85
C TYR A 145 6.22 2.07 -10.28
N ILE A 146 6.02 2.08 -8.97
CA ILE A 146 5.20 3.09 -8.29
C ILE A 146 5.79 4.50 -8.48
N GLU A 147 7.10 4.62 -8.33
CA GLU A 147 7.80 5.90 -8.50
C GLU A 147 7.76 6.38 -9.96
N GLU A 148 7.90 5.46 -10.91
CA GLU A 148 7.84 5.78 -12.35
C GLU A 148 6.45 6.21 -12.79
N GLN A 149 5.39 5.68 -12.20
CA GLN A 149 4.01 6.08 -12.51
C GLN A 149 3.76 7.56 -12.26
N LYS A 150 4.50 8.16 -11.36
CA LYS A 150 4.43 9.60 -11.07
C LYS A 150 4.96 10.44 -12.22
N ASN A 151 5.90 9.92 -13.00
CA ASN A 151 6.58 10.63 -14.07
C ASN A 151 5.93 10.42 -15.46
N ASP A 152 5.00 9.47 -15.55
CA ASP A 152 4.36 9.06 -16.81
C ASP A 152 3.05 9.82 -17.09
N LYS A 153 3.10 11.11 -16.98
CA LYS A 153 1.92 11.94 -17.33
C LYS A 153 2.04 12.52 -18.72
#